data_32dc72b59760135963f854794cf3db74
#
_entry.id   32dc72b59760135963f854794cf3db74
#
_cell.length_a   1.000
_cell.length_b   1.000
_cell.length_c   1.000
_cell.angle_alpha   90.00
_cell.angle_beta   90.00
_cell.angle_gamma   90.00
#
_symmetry.space_group_name_H-M   'P 1'
#
loop_
_entity.id
_entity.type
_entity.pdbx_description
1 polymer ?
#
loop_
_entity_poly.entity_id
_entity_poly.type
_entity_poly.pdbx_seq_one_letter_code
_entity_poly.pdbx_strand_id
1 'polypeptide(L)'
;MRIKEFRNKLSKVTLGLLSAAFIGAAAGNVVTVKAADAGAQAVTTVAAAYDGEQMATTTAQGETGIQKSTEQEAYEITNTTTAEGTGQGNNQNATGTAGDVTGTAGNDQSTSTQGNLATTEQTGTTKQKATTAQQVTTTTKAAIKKEDREFVKIPEGEEFKAVWISFIDFEREDKEGNKIETGYTEEEFTAHVTEMFKKCKDWGMNAVVVHVRPFGDAFYPSKYYPWSKYVSGKQGVDPGYDPLEIMIEKAHELGLQFHAWLNPYRVANDTDISALSKDNKAKKWLSDFSTSNDRYVLQIGGKTYYNPSIAAVRTLVVNGVKEIVRNYNVDGIHFDDYFYPSLGTNYKGVFDYKEYNTYKANKIKAGVKSYYSIISWRRYNVSQLVKRVYSAVKDIDEDVVFGIAPQGNMANLYASSANYCDVKKWMNNKGYVDYLCPEIYWGFRQPTVAFNVCLHQWLDAKKATSDVKLYIGIPTYRAGIKFSNEPDFKDNKYLLADMLTFARGVDGGGKVDGFVFYDYKSFEERTAAKTFITNMLKVLNK
;
A
#
# COMPACT_ATOMS: atom_id res chain seq x y z
N MET A 1 11.62 -3.01 52.17
CA MET A 1 12.86 -2.68 51.45
C MET A 1 13.23 -3.68 50.34
N ARG A 2 12.86 -4.95 50.43
CA ARG A 2 13.23 -5.99 49.45
C ARG A 2 12.41 -5.98 48.13
N ILE A 3 11.20 -5.46 48.11
CA ILE A 3 10.34 -5.46 46.90
C ILE A 3 10.72 -4.34 45.89
N LYS A 4 11.23 -3.20 46.38
CA LYS A 4 11.69 -2.10 45.50
C LYS A 4 13.00 -2.44 44.78
N GLU A 5 13.91 -3.17 45.39
CA GLU A 5 15.16 -3.63 44.75
C GLU A 5 14.91 -4.71 43.70
N PHE A 6 13.92 -5.57 43.91
CA PHE A 6 13.54 -6.60 42.96
C PHE A 6 12.92 -6.00 41.71
N ARG A 7 12.05 -4.99 41.85
CA ARG A 7 11.47 -4.24 40.69
C ARG A 7 12.53 -3.49 39.88
N ASN A 8 13.53 -2.90 40.54
CA ASN A 8 14.62 -2.20 39.81
C ASN A 8 15.59 -3.16 39.11
N LYS A 9 15.79 -4.38 39.61
CA LYS A 9 16.57 -5.42 38.92
C LYS A 9 15.81 -5.98 37.69
N LEU A 10 14.49 -6.21 37.81
CA LEU A 10 13.67 -6.70 36.72
C LEU A 10 13.60 -5.69 35.59
N SER A 11 13.45 -4.39 35.89
CA SER A 11 13.41 -3.33 34.84
C SER A 11 14.72 -3.16 34.08
N LYS A 12 15.86 -3.35 34.79
CA LYS A 12 17.19 -3.26 34.13
C LYS A 12 17.52 -4.48 33.28
N VAL A 13 17.06 -5.67 33.68
CA VAL A 13 17.21 -6.90 32.86
C VAL A 13 16.32 -6.85 31.63
N THR A 14 15.09 -6.36 31.75
CA THR A 14 14.16 -6.19 30.62
C THR A 14 14.66 -5.12 29.65
N LEU A 15 15.22 -4.01 30.13
CA LEU A 15 15.78 -2.96 29.28
C LEU A 15 17.08 -3.40 28.60
N GLY A 16 17.94 -4.17 29.30
CA GLY A 16 19.17 -4.73 28.72
C GLY A 16 18.90 -5.79 27.65
N LEU A 17 17.88 -6.61 27.82
CA LEU A 17 17.46 -7.62 26.84
C LEU A 17 16.78 -6.98 25.62
N LEU A 18 16.01 -5.90 25.80
CA LEU A 18 15.46 -5.12 24.70
C LEU A 18 16.56 -4.41 23.90
N SER A 19 17.58 -3.86 24.57
CA SER A 19 18.73 -3.22 23.88
C SER A 19 19.58 -4.24 23.12
N ALA A 20 19.78 -5.46 23.66
CA ALA A 20 20.50 -6.53 22.98
C ALA A 20 19.70 -7.11 21.79
N ALA A 21 18.36 -7.14 21.87
CA ALA A 21 17.48 -7.56 20.78
C ALA A 21 17.50 -6.53 19.62
N PHE A 22 17.61 -5.23 19.94
CA PHE A 22 17.68 -4.17 18.91
C PHE A 22 19.01 -4.18 18.13
N ILE A 23 20.12 -4.56 18.76
CA ILE A 23 21.44 -4.65 18.08
C ILE A 23 21.54 -5.98 17.26
N GLY A 24 20.78 -7.01 17.63
CA GLY A 24 20.71 -8.30 16.90
C GLY A 24 19.71 -8.32 15.73
N ALA A 25 18.80 -7.34 15.66
CA ALA A 25 17.71 -7.30 14.68
C ALA A 25 18.20 -6.98 13.24
N ALA A 26 19.38 -6.41 13.11
CA ALA A 26 20.03 -6.23 11.81
C ALA A 26 20.43 -7.54 11.11
N ALA A 27 20.29 -8.69 11.77
CA ALA A 27 20.67 -10.00 11.26
C ALA A 27 19.52 -11.03 11.15
N GLY A 28 18.25 -10.61 11.28
CA GLY A 28 17.08 -11.51 11.07
C GLY A 28 16.94 -12.65 12.08
N ASN A 29 17.42 -12.49 13.30
CA ASN A 29 17.38 -13.54 14.33
C ASN A 29 16.10 -13.51 15.17
N VAL A 30 15.46 -14.67 15.31
CA VAL A 30 14.37 -14.89 16.27
C VAL A 30 14.99 -15.12 17.66
N VAL A 31 14.67 -14.26 18.62
CA VAL A 31 15.08 -14.44 20.00
C VAL A 31 13.92 -15.05 20.80
N THR A 32 14.09 -16.28 21.25
CA THR A 32 13.12 -16.93 22.15
C THR A 32 13.55 -16.68 23.59
N VAL A 33 12.75 -15.95 24.35
CA VAL A 33 12.99 -15.71 25.77
C VAL A 33 12.08 -16.64 26.59
N LYS A 34 12.68 -17.59 27.32
CA LYS A 34 11.95 -18.39 28.30
C LYS A 34 12.02 -17.68 29.65
N ALA A 35 10.89 -17.28 30.19
CA ALA A 35 10.80 -16.83 31.56
C ALA A 35 10.48 -18.04 32.43
N ALA A 36 11.45 -18.46 33.23
CA ALA A 36 11.25 -19.50 34.27
C ALA A 36 11.14 -18.78 35.62
N ASP A 37 9.93 -18.62 36.13
CA ASP A 37 9.63 -18.77 37.53
C ASP A 37 8.13 -18.56 37.84
N ALA A 38 7.68 -19.27 38.85
CA ALA A 38 6.36 -19.21 39.46
C ALA A 38 5.18 -19.75 38.59
N GLY A 39 5.24 -21.03 38.23
CA GLY A 39 4.02 -21.83 38.00
C GLY A 39 3.25 -21.60 36.70
N ALA A 40 3.72 -20.73 35.80
CA ALA A 40 3.15 -20.57 34.46
C ALA A 40 4.29 -20.44 33.46
N GLN A 41 4.38 -21.37 32.53
CA GLN A 41 5.30 -21.24 31.37
C GLN A 41 4.65 -20.37 30.34
N ALA A 42 5.05 -19.11 30.27
CA ALA A 42 4.73 -18.24 29.11
C ALA A 42 5.91 -18.28 28.15
N VAL A 43 5.70 -18.79 26.93
CA VAL A 43 6.67 -18.70 25.85
C VAL A 43 6.25 -17.54 24.97
N THR A 44 7.00 -16.45 25.03
CA THR A 44 6.78 -15.31 24.12
C THR A 44 7.79 -15.40 22.98
N THR A 45 7.33 -15.69 21.78
CA THR A 45 8.16 -15.64 20.57
C THR A 45 8.02 -14.26 19.96
N VAL A 46 9.09 -13.48 19.96
CA VAL A 46 9.15 -12.19 19.27
C VAL A 46 9.83 -12.44 17.93
N ALA A 47 9.08 -12.34 16.85
CA ALA A 47 9.64 -12.31 15.50
C ALA A 47 9.98 -10.85 15.15
N ALA A 48 11.27 -10.55 14.97
CA ALA A 48 11.68 -9.27 14.44
C ALA A 48 11.56 -9.33 12.91
N ALA A 49 10.69 -8.53 12.34
CA ALA A 49 10.58 -8.36 10.91
C ALA A 49 11.70 -7.44 10.40
N TYR A 50 12.38 -7.88 9.36
CA TYR A 50 13.20 -7.02 8.52
C TYR A 50 12.25 -6.05 7.78
N ASP A 51 12.73 -4.88 7.38
CA ASP A 51 11.97 -3.76 6.79
C ASP A 51 11.28 -4.02 5.43
N GLY A 52 10.90 -5.22 5.20
CA GLY A 52 9.84 -5.61 4.27
C GLY A 52 8.67 -6.04 5.11
N GLU A 53 8.01 -5.11 5.72
CA GLU A 53 6.89 -5.18 6.67
C GLU A 53 6.07 -6.49 6.64
N GLN A 54 6.53 -7.51 7.34
CA GLN A 54 5.64 -8.56 7.82
C GLN A 54 5.50 -8.44 9.35
N MET A 55 4.27 -8.32 9.76
CA MET A 55 3.89 -8.06 11.15
C MET A 55 4.40 -9.09 12.15
N ALA A 56 4.87 -8.61 13.28
CA ALA A 56 5.06 -9.42 14.48
C ALA A 56 3.71 -9.96 14.98
N THR A 57 3.53 -11.26 14.96
CA THR A 57 2.44 -11.94 15.66
C THR A 57 2.94 -12.35 17.05
N THR A 58 2.40 -11.75 18.10
CA THR A 58 2.61 -12.20 19.47
C THR A 58 1.58 -13.28 19.78
N THR A 59 2.00 -14.52 19.89
CA THR A 59 1.15 -15.61 20.39
C THR A 59 1.47 -15.84 21.86
N ALA A 60 0.56 -15.47 22.74
CA ALA A 60 0.59 -15.89 24.14
C ALA A 60 -0.24 -17.17 24.25
N GLN A 61 0.39 -18.31 24.54
CA GLN A 61 -0.31 -19.51 25.00
C GLN A 61 -0.25 -19.54 26.52
N GLY A 62 -1.40 -19.25 27.16
CA GLY A 62 -1.64 -19.55 28.55
C GLY A 62 -2.64 -20.70 28.61
N GLU A 63 -2.22 -21.86 29.10
CA GLU A 63 -3.15 -22.91 29.51
C GLU A 63 -3.79 -22.54 30.83
N THR A 64 -5.06 -22.15 30.80
CA THR A 64 -5.98 -22.39 31.91
C THR A 64 -7.24 -22.95 31.32
N GLY A 65 -7.53 -24.20 31.66
CA GLY A 65 -8.78 -24.80 31.24
C GLY A 65 -9.97 -24.02 31.78
N ILE A 66 -10.99 -23.88 30.96
CA ILE A 66 -12.42 -23.86 31.28
C ILE A 66 -13.20 -23.67 29.96
N GLN A 67 -14.04 -24.66 29.72
CA GLN A 67 -15.26 -24.71 28.93
C GLN A 67 -15.29 -24.14 27.46
N LYS A 68 -15.50 -25.13 26.60
CA LYS A 68 -16.09 -24.95 25.25
C LYS A 68 -17.37 -24.13 25.31
N SER A 69 -17.41 -23.02 24.60
CA SER A 69 -18.61 -22.54 23.96
C SER A 69 -18.32 -22.42 22.46
N THR A 70 -18.91 -23.33 21.74
CA THR A 70 -19.01 -23.32 20.28
C THR A 70 -19.97 -22.20 19.88
N GLU A 71 -19.44 -21.09 19.36
CA GLU A 71 -20.22 -20.22 18.50
C GLU A 71 -19.64 -20.30 17.09
N GLN A 72 -20.19 -21.26 16.33
CA GLN A 72 -20.22 -21.26 14.89
C GLN A 72 -21.24 -20.21 14.45
N GLU A 73 -20.81 -19.01 14.09
CA GLU A 73 -21.66 -18.11 13.32
C GLU A 73 -21.75 -18.63 11.88
N ALA A 74 -22.87 -19.31 11.62
CA ALA A 74 -23.29 -19.72 10.30
C ALA A 74 -23.57 -18.47 9.44
N TYR A 75 -23.05 -18.47 8.22
CA TYR A 75 -23.46 -17.56 7.16
C TYR A 75 -24.86 -17.96 6.68
N GLU A 76 -25.90 -17.35 7.19
CA GLU A 76 -27.23 -17.37 6.54
C GLU A 76 -27.28 -16.33 5.42
N ILE A 77 -27.21 -16.82 4.20
CA ILE A 77 -27.67 -16.12 3.01
C ILE A 77 -29.18 -16.37 2.94
N THR A 78 -30.00 -15.47 3.43
CA THR A 78 -31.43 -15.49 3.15
C THR A 78 -31.66 -14.90 1.77
N ASN A 79 -31.79 -15.79 0.78
CA ASN A 79 -32.47 -15.52 -0.49
C ASN A 79 -33.97 -15.43 -0.21
N THR A 80 -34.51 -14.22 -0.14
CA THR A 80 -35.97 -14.04 -0.23
C THR A 80 -36.37 -13.96 -1.69
N THR A 81 -36.82 -15.05 -2.21
CA THR A 81 -37.63 -15.14 -3.43
C THR A 81 -39.02 -14.61 -3.10
N THR A 82 -39.39 -13.45 -3.63
CA THR A 82 -40.81 -13.02 -3.64
C THR A 82 -41.50 -13.62 -4.85
N ALA A 83 -42.47 -14.44 -4.55
CA ALA A 83 -43.44 -14.96 -5.52
C ALA A 83 -44.41 -13.85 -5.94
N GLU A 84 -44.72 -13.80 -7.22
CA GLU A 84 -45.74 -12.95 -7.82
C GLU A 84 -47.13 -13.32 -7.29
N GLY A 85 -47.91 -12.29 -6.96
CA GLY A 85 -49.31 -12.36 -6.69
C GLY A 85 -50.04 -11.25 -7.42
N THR A 86 -50.78 -11.63 -8.44
CA THR A 86 -51.67 -10.80 -9.26
C THR A 86 -52.82 -10.19 -8.46
N GLY A 87 -53.12 -8.92 -8.74
CA GLY A 87 -54.34 -8.26 -8.24
C GLY A 87 -54.54 -6.85 -8.80
N GLN A 88 -55.50 -6.74 -9.67
CA GLN A 88 -56.00 -5.54 -10.34
C GLN A 88 -56.62 -4.52 -9.36
N GLY A 89 -56.59 -3.24 -9.74
CA GLY A 89 -57.65 -2.34 -9.34
C GLY A 89 -57.34 -0.83 -9.25
N ASN A 90 -57.66 -0.11 -10.32
CA ASN A 90 -58.26 1.21 -10.46
C ASN A 90 -57.77 2.48 -9.75
N ASN A 91 -57.35 3.40 -10.61
CA ASN A 91 -57.80 4.82 -10.82
C ASN A 91 -58.18 5.72 -9.62
N GLN A 92 -57.58 6.89 -9.51
CA GLN A 92 -58.14 8.17 -9.96
C GLN A 92 -57.24 9.39 -9.56
N ASN A 93 -57.06 10.25 -10.53
CA ASN A 93 -56.79 11.67 -10.60
C ASN A 93 -56.84 12.51 -9.32
N ALA A 94 -55.87 13.44 -9.16
CA ALA A 94 -56.19 14.87 -9.00
C ALA A 94 -54.96 15.73 -9.31
N THR A 95 -55.18 16.64 -10.17
CA THR A 95 -54.47 17.83 -10.68
C THR A 95 -54.27 18.92 -9.61
N GLY A 96 -53.24 19.78 -9.80
CA GLY A 96 -53.09 21.04 -9.10
C GLY A 96 -51.68 21.63 -9.29
N THR A 97 -51.50 22.28 -10.32
CA THR A 97 -51.25 23.67 -10.74
C THR A 97 -50.11 24.42 -10.08
N ALA A 98 -49.36 24.98 -10.97
CA ALA A 98 -48.22 25.86 -10.95
C ALA A 98 -48.35 27.13 -10.10
N GLY A 99 -47.20 27.68 -9.73
CA GLY A 99 -47.04 29.05 -9.26
C GLY A 99 -45.64 29.55 -9.55
N ASP A 100 -45.56 30.29 -10.62
CA ASP A 100 -44.45 31.06 -11.13
C ASP A 100 -44.30 32.35 -10.30
N VAL A 101 -43.10 32.76 -9.92
CA VAL A 101 -42.79 34.18 -9.66
C VAL A 101 -41.35 34.47 -10.06
N THR A 102 -41.25 35.27 -11.07
CA THR A 102 -40.10 36.00 -11.63
C THR A 102 -39.70 37.20 -10.76
N GLY A 103 -38.43 37.60 -10.82
CA GLY A 103 -37.96 38.89 -10.29
C GLY A 103 -36.43 39.03 -10.44
N THR A 104 -36.02 39.46 -11.53
CA THR A 104 -35.33 40.63 -12.12
C THR A 104 -34.09 41.17 -11.42
N ALA A 105 -33.11 41.33 -12.27
CA ALA A 105 -31.78 41.90 -12.25
C ALA A 105 -31.60 43.28 -11.57
N GLY A 106 -30.36 43.55 -11.18
CA GLY A 106 -29.82 44.86 -10.89
C GLY A 106 -28.30 44.88 -11.08
N ASN A 107 -27.91 45.45 -12.20
CA ASN A 107 -26.55 45.91 -12.51
C ASN A 107 -26.25 47.17 -11.69
N ASP A 108 -24.99 47.32 -11.25
CA ASP A 108 -24.36 48.64 -11.24
C ASP A 108 -22.85 48.56 -11.39
N GLN A 109 -22.38 49.27 -12.40
CA GLN A 109 -21.00 49.66 -12.70
C GLN A 109 -20.68 51.02 -12.07
N SER A 110 -19.45 51.24 -11.63
CA SER A 110 -18.72 52.52 -11.75
C SER A 110 -17.23 52.32 -11.45
N THR A 111 -16.38 52.33 -12.42
CA THR A 111 -15.52 53.34 -13.04
C THR A 111 -14.65 54.20 -12.11
N SER A 112 -13.34 53.99 -12.27
CA SER A 112 -12.18 54.89 -12.45
C SER A 112 -11.86 55.96 -11.39
N THR A 113 -10.57 56.08 -11.02
CA THR A 113 -9.73 57.19 -11.54
C THR A 113 -8.22 56.98 -11.17
N GLN A 114 -7.38 57.32 -12.11
CA GLN A 114 -5.93 57.43 -12.03
C GLN A 114 -5.46 58.62 -11.19
N GLY A 115 -4.28 58.54 -10.62
CA GLY A 115 -3.51 59.65 -10.08
C GLY A 115 -2.04 59.35 -10.08
N ASN A 116 -1.35 59.78 -11.12
CA ASN A 116 0.14 59.92 -11.17
C ASN A 116 0.59 61.09 -10.33
N LEU A 117 1.70 60.96 -9.61
CA LEU A 117 2.72 62.02 -9.54
C LEU A 117 4.09 61.46 -9.18
N ALA A 118 5.09 62.04 -9.85
CA ALA A 118 6.46 61.61 -9.97
C ALA A 118 7.41 62.34 -8.99
N THR A 119 8.62 61.76 -8.89
CA THR A 119 9.97 62.37 -8.62
C THR A 119 10.36 62.69 -7.18
N THR A 120 11.41 62.13 -6.66
CA THR A 120 12.80 62.64 -6.74
C THR A 120 13.84 61.65 -6.18
N GLU A 121 14.98 61.56 -6.83
CA GLU A 121 16.19 60.79 -6.47
C GLU A 121 16.85 61.26 -5.16
N GLN A 122 17.44 60.31 -4.43
CA GLN A 122 18.81 60.50 -3.94
C GLN A 122 19.50 59.15 -3.59
N THR A 123 20.73 59.10 -4.02
CA THR A 123 21.73 58.06 -4.00
C THR A 123 22.20 57.63 -2.60
N GLY A 124 22.45 56.31 -2.43
CA GLY A 124 23.15 55.76 -1.28
C GLY A 124 23.49 54.28 -1.50
N THR A 125 24.70 54.03 -1.98
CA THR A 125 25.30 52.70 -2.21
C THR A 125 25.49 51.91 -0.94
N THR A 126 24.89 50.73 -0.80
CA THR A 126 25.45 49.62 -0.03
C THR A 126 24.97 48.30 -0.64
N LYS A 127 25.90 47.54 -1.18
CA LYS A 127 25.65 46.20 -1.74
C LYS A 127 25.32 45.21 -0.62
N GLN A 128 24.09 44.88 -0.45
CA GLN A 128 23.67 43.65 0.19
C GLN A 128 23.11 42.71 -0.88
N LYS A 129 23.77 41.56 -0.99
CA LYS A 129 23.40 40.47 -1.90
C LYS A 129 22.06 39.92 -1.42
N ALA A 130 20.97 40.36 -2.03
CA ALA A 130 19.65 39.78 -1.82
C ALA A 130 19.61 38.42 -2.48
N THR A 131 19.57 37.38 -1.67
CA THR A 131 19.22 36.04 -2.10
C THR A 131 17.73 36.08 -2.52
N THR A 132 17.50 36.09 -3.80
CA THR A 132 16.14 35.99 -4.37
C THR A 132 15.58 34.64 -3.97
N ALA A 133 14.60 34.64 -3.09
CA ALA A 133 13.79 33.45 -2.87
C ALA A 133 13.05 33.15 -4.17
N GLN A 134 13.52 32.16 -4.91
CA GLN A 134 12.80 31.62 -6.04
C GLN A 134 11.44 31.10 -5.52
N GLN A 135 10.39 31.75 -5.94
CA GLN A 135 9.03 31.29 -5.80
C GLN A 135 8.90 30.07 -6.73
N VAL A 136 8.99 28.85 -6.15
CA VAL A 136 8.81 27.61 -6.87
C VAL A 136 7.34 27.56 -7.30
N THR A 137 7.08 27.95 -8.51
CA THR A 137 5.82 27.64 -9.19
C THR A 137 5.88 26.16 -9.54
N THR A 138 5.16 25.33 -8.79
CA THR A 138 4.92 23.93 -9.14
C THR A 138 4.17 23.93 -10.48
N THR A 139 4.91 23.79 -11.58
CA THR A 139 4.34 23.66 -12.91
C THR A 139 3.66 22.29 -12.94
N THR A 140 2.35 22.29 -12.89
CA THR A 140 1.57 21.06 -13.05
C THR A 140 1.76 20.55 -14.47
N LYS A 141 2.27 19.33 -14.60
CA LYS A 141 2.40 18.65 -15.89
C LYS A 141 1.04 18.61 -16.61
N ALA A 142 1.05 18.86 -17.90
CA ALA A 142 -0.16 18.77 -18.73
C ALA A 142 -0.63 17.31 -18.83
N ALA A 143 -1.94 17.11 -18.91
CA ALA A 143 -2.51 15.79 -19.13
C ALA A 143 -2.11 15.26 -20.51
N ILE A 144 -1.69 14.00 -20.57
CA ILE A 144 -1.42 13.29 -21.83
C ILE A 144 -2.77 12.93 -22.45
N LYS A 145 -2.93 13.20 -23.75
CA LYS A 145 -4.12 12.76 -24.47
C LYS A 145 -4.08 11.26 -24.72
N LYS A 146 -5.25 10.62 -24.78
CA LYS A 146 -5.34 9.16 -24.96
C LYS A 146 -4.63 8.69 -26.23
N GLU A 147 -4.75 9.45 -27.32
CA GLU A 147 -4.12 9.16 -28.61
C GLU A 147 -2.59 9.26 -28.62
N ASP A 148 -2.02 9.99 -27.66
CA ASP A 148 -0.58 10.21 -27.51
C ASP A 148 0.08 9.23 -26.52
N ARG A 149 -0.69 8.25 -25.99
CA ARG A 149 -0.18 7.29 -25.02
C ARG A 149 0.51 6.11 -25.69
N GLU A 150 1.65 5.76 -25.16
CA GLU A 150 2.43 4.60 -25.60
C GLU A 150 2.49 3.58 -24.45
N PHE A 151 2.09 2.35 -24.72
CA PHE A 151 2.14 1.24 -23.79
C PHE A 151 3.11 0.18 -24.26
N VAL A 152 3.87 -0.39 -23.33
CA VAL A 152 4.65 -1.58 -23.60
C VAL A 152 3.74 -2.80 -23.54
N LYS A 153 3.62 -3.51 -24.67
CA LYS A 153 2.77 -4.71 -24.76
C LYS A 153 3.56 -5.97 -24.43
N ILE A 154 3.06 -6.73 -23.48
CA ILE A 154 3.49 -8.11 -23.27
C ILE A 154 2.71 -8.96 -24.28
N PRO A 155 3.39 -9.76 -25.14
CA PRO A 155 2.72 -10.59 -26.12
C PRO A 155 1.67 -11.52 -25.49
N GLU A 156 0.59 -11.78 -26.23
CA GLU A 156 -0.45 -12.68 -25.76
C GLU A 156 0.12 -14.09 -25.52
N GLY A 157 -0.19 -14.66 -24.36
CA GLY A 157 0.30 -15.96 -23.92
C GLY A 157 1.64 -15.94 -23.17
N GLU A 158 2.33 -14.80 -23.15
CA GLU A 158 3.49 -14.63 -22.28
C GLU A 158 3.08 -14.32 -20.83
N GLU A 159 3.88 -14.85 -19.90
CA GLU A 159 3.72 -14.58 -18.48
C GLU A 159 4.14 -13.14 -18.15
N PHE A 160 3.40 -12.49 -17.23
CA PHE A 160 3.87 -11.28 -16.58
C PHE A 160 5.07 -11.62 -15.68
N LYS A 161 6.21 -10.99 -15.90
CA LYS A 161 7.44 -11.21 -15.13
C LYS A 161 7.99 -9.87 -14.66
N ALA A 162 7.84 -9.58 -13.36
CA ALA A 162 8.23 -8.29 -12.80
C ALA A 162 9.05 -8.40 -11.51
N VAL A 163 9.74 -7.33 -11.19
CA VAL A 163 10.42 -7.14 -9.89
C VAL A 163 9.78 -5.95 -9.18
N TRP A 164 9.53 -6.09 -7.87
CA TRP A 164 9.23 -4.95 -7.02
C TRP A 164 10.52 -4.17 -6.70
N ILE A 165 10.49 -2.88 -7.01
CA ILE A 165 11.52 -1.91 -6.68
C ILE A 165 10.91 -0.95 -5.65
N SER A 166 11.37 -1.04 -4.42
CA SER A 166 10.79 -0.31 -3.29
C SER A 166 11.48 1.04 -3.09
N PHE A 167 10.93 1.86 -2.21
CA PHE A 167 11.56 3.12 -1.83
C PHE A 167 12.96 2.94 -1.22
N ILE A 168 13.27 1.76 -0.66
CA ILE A 168 14.57 1.43 -0.07
C ILE A 168 15.66 1.36 -1.17
N ASP A 169 15.28 0.95 -2.38
CA ASP A 169 16.21 0.87 -3.52
C ASP A 169 16.66 2.26 -4.02
N PHE A 170 15.99 3.33 -3.54
CA PHE A 170 16.34 4.73 -3.77
C PHE A 170 17.05 5.39 -2.57
N GLU A 171 17.33 4.66 -1.49
CA GLU A 171 18.22 5.15 -0.43
C GLU A 171 19.65 5.21 -0.97
N ARG A 172 20.31 6.37 -0.73
CA ARG A 172 21.69 6.60 -1.17
C ARG A 172 22.65 6.14 -0.08
N GLU A 173 23.70 5.46 -0.51
CA GLU A 173 24.82 5.08 0.36
C GLU A 173 26.15 5.48 -0.30
N ASP A 174 27.14 5.88 0.50
CA ASP A 174 28.50 6.08 0.03
C ASP A 174 29.22 4.73 -0.16
N LYS A 175 30.47 4.76 -0.62
CA LYS A 175 31.26 3.55 -0.86
C LYS A 175 31.54 2.75 0.42
N GLU A 176 31.44 3.39 1.55
CA GLU A 176 31.61 2.84 2.89
C GLU A 176 30.28 2.30 3.46
N GLY A 177 29.15 2.46 2.76
CA GLY A 177 27.80 2.04 3.19
C GLY A 177 27.11 3.00 4.16
N ASN A 178 27.58 4.25 4.28
CA ASN A 178 26.91 5.25 5.09
C ASN A 178 25.79 5.91 4.28
N LYS A 179 24.65 6.17 4.93
CA LYS A 179 23.52 6.85 4.27
C LYS A 179 23.87 8.28 3.90
N ILE A 180 23.57 8.63 2.66
CA ILE A 180 23.66 9.99 2.13
C ILE A 180 22.27 10.63 2.24
N GLU A 181 22.17 11.70 3.02
CA GLU A 181 20.92 12.41 3.31
C GLU A 181 20.53 13.45 2.24
N THR A 182 21.33 13.60 1.18
CA THR A 182 21.02 14.50 0.05
C THR A 182 20.26 13.78 -1.05
N GLY A 183 19.41 14.51 -1.77
CA GLY A 183 18.74 13.98 -2.97
C GLY A 183 19.73 13.64 -4.09
N TYR A 184 19.24 12.95 -5.11
CA TYR A 184 19.95 12.72 -6.37
C TYR A 184 19.98 14.01 -7.20
N THR A 185 21.02 14.22 -8.00
CA THR A 185 20.92 15.05 -9.19
C THR A 185 20.13 14.29 -10.27
N GLU A 186 19.66 14.98 -11.30
CA GLU A 186 18.94 14.35 -12.42
C GLU A 186 19.80 13.30 -13.12
N GLU A 187 21.09 13.60 -13.33
CA GLU A 187 22.03 12.67 -13.97
C GLU A 187 22.28 11.43 -13.11
N GLU A 188 22.50 11.62 -11.80
CA GLU A 188 22.68 10.50 -10.86
C GLU A 188 21.43 9.62 -10.81
N PHE A 189 20.23 10.22 -10.74
CA PHE A 189 18.97 9.48 -10.71
C PHE A 189 18.75 8.70 -11.99
N THR A 190 18.96 9.36 -13.16
CA THR A 190 18.83 8.73 -14.47
C THR A 190 19.78 7.56 -14.63
N ALA A 191 21.04 7.71 -14.22
CA ALA A 191 22.03 6.64 -14.27
C ALA A 191 21.63 5.46 -13.37
N HIS A 192 21.22 5.73 -12.13
CA HIS A 192 20.78 4.71 -11.16
C HIS A 192 19.58 3.91 -11.67
N VAL A 193 18.54 4.60 -12.14
CA VAL A 193 17.33 3.97 -12.70
C VAL A 193 17.63 3.15 -13.95
N THR A 194 18.45 3.70 -14.86
CA THR A 194 18.84 3.00 -16.10
C THR A 194 19.57 1.70 -15.77
N GLU A 195 20.50 1.72 -14.81
CA GLU A 195 21.22 0.52 -14.38
C GLU A 195 20.26 -0.52 -13.77
N MET A 196 19.38 -0.10 -12.85
CA MET A 196 18.39 -0.98 -12.24
C MET A 196 17.49 -1.66 -13.28
N PHE A 197 16.93 -0.90 -14.22
CA PHE A 197 15.99 -1.45 -15.19
C PHE A 197 16.69 -2.31 -16.25
N LYS A 198 17.91 -1.97 -16.63
CA LYS A 198 18.73 -2.82 -17.49
C LYS A 198 18.97 -4.18 -16.84
N LYS A 199 19.32 -4.22 -15.55
CA LYS A 199 19.47 -5.48 -14.81
C LYS A 199 18.17 -6.27 -14.77
N CYS A 200 17.02 -5.62 -14.51
CA CYS A 200 15.72 -6.28 -14.59
C CYS A 200 15.50 -6.92 -15.97
N LYS A 201 15.82 -6.19 -17.06
CA LYS A 201 15.73 -6.73 -18.42
C LYS A 201 16.66 -7.90 -18.63
N ASP A 202 17.91 -7.81 -18.17
CA ASP A 202 18.91 -8.86 -18.28
C ASP A 202 18.51 -10.13 -17.50
N TRP A 203 17.72 -10.00 -16.43
CA TRP A 203 17.12 -11.12 -15.70
C TRP A 203 15.90 -11.73 -16.40
N GLY A 204 15.45 -11.15 -17.51
CA GLY A 204 14.31 -11.64 -18.29
C GLY A 204 12.95 -11.11 -17.82
N MET A 205 12.93 -9.99 -17.12
CA MET A 205 11.68 -9.31 -16.78
C MET A 205 11.09 -8.60 -18.00
N ASN A 206 9.76 -8.47 -18.02
CA ASN A 206 9.03 -7.68 -19.01
C ASN A 206 8.23 -6.53 -18.35
N ALA A 207 8.36 -6.39 -17.03
CA ALA A 207 7.77 -5.29 -16.27
C ALA A 207 8.61 -4.96 -15.03
N VAL A 208 8.41 -3.74 -14.51
CA VAL A 208 8.86 -3.29 -13.19
C VAL A 208 7.69 -2.72 -12.41
N VAL A 209 7.64 -3.00 -11.11
CA VAL A 209 6.63 -2.47 -10.18
C VAL A 209 7.35 -1.58 -9.17
N VAL A 210 7.26 -0.26 -9.35
CA VAL A 210 8.13 0.70 -8.69
C VAL A 210 7.35 1.59 -7.71
N HIS A 211 7.81 1.68 -6.47
CA HIS A 211 7.26 2.63 -5.51
C HIS A 211 7.42 4.07 -5.99
N VAL A 212 6.29 4.72 -6.23
CA VAL A 212 6.23 6.15 -6.56
C VAL A 212 5.51 6.96 -5.47
N ARG A 213 4.81 6.25 -4.56
CA ARG A 213 4.16 6.85 -3.39
C ARG A 213 4.16 5.87 -2.22
N PRO A 214 5.31 5.69 -1.54
CA PRO A 214 5.44 4.74 -0.42
C PRO A 214 4.74 5.19 0.86
N PHE A 215 4.59 6.52 1.03
CA PHE A 215 4.01 7.16 2.20
C PHE A 215 3.03 8.27 1.81
N GLY A 216 2.83 9.24 2.69
CA GLY A 216 2.04 10.44 2.40
C GLY A 216 2.80 11.47 1.55
N ASP A 217 3.64 11.04 0.63
CA ASP A 217 4.51 11.83 -0.25
C ASP A 217 4.57 11.22 -1.67
N ALA A 218 5.30 11.82 -2.60
CA ALA A 218 5.33 11.39 -4.00
C ALA A 218 6.72 11.55 -4.63
N PHE A 219 7.04 10.69 -5.62
CA PHE A 219 8.24 10.75 -6.47
C PHE A 219 7.97 11.55 -7.77
N TYR A 220 6.97 12.40 -7.77
CA TYR A 220 6.55 13.20 -8.93
C TYR A 220 5.92 14.52 -8.46
N PRO A 221 5.87 15.58 -9.30
CA PRO A 221 5.19 16.81 -8.95
C PRO A 221 3.70 16.57 -8.76
N SER A 222 3.24 16.63 -7.50
CA SER A 222 1.85 16.33 -7.14
C SER A 222 1.14 17.52 -6.51
N LYS A 223 -0.13 17.72 -6.89
CA LYS A 223 -1.05 18.69 -6.25
C LYS A 223 -1.52 18.21 -4.88
N TYR A 224 -1.37 16.92 -4.59
CA TYR A 224 -1.96 16.26 -3.43
C TYR A 224 -0.95 15.88 -2.36
N TYR A 225 0.30 15.60 -2.76
CA TYR A 225 1.35 15.06 -1.93
C TYR A 225 2.64 15.88 -2.06
N PRO A 226 3.38 16.11 -0.96
CA PRO A 226 4.70 16.73 -1.05
C PRO A 226 5.71 15.77 -1.71
N TRP A 227 6.82 16.30 -2.21
CA TRP A 227 7.95 15.53 -2.68
C TRP A 227 8.47 14.56 -1.62
N SER A 228 8.83 13.35 -2.02
CA SER A 228 9.39 12.35 -1.12
C SER A 228 10.87 12.64 -0.81
N LYS A 229 11.27 12.34 0.43
CA LYS A 229 12.66 12.44 0.85
C LYS A 229 13.59 11.51 0.07
N TYR A 230 13.10 10.41 -0.47
CA TYR A 230 13.89 9.41 -1.19
C TYR A 230 14.41 9.89 -2.55
N VAL A 231 13.84 10.94 -3.10
CA VAL A 231 14.31 11.58 -4.35
C VAL A 231 15.01 12.92 -4.08
N SER A 232 14.62 13.63 -3.03
CA SER A 232 15.09 14.99 -2.75
C SER A 232 15.91 15.13 -1.47
N GLY A 233 16.13 14.04 -0.71
CA GLY A 233 16.80 14.04 0.59
C GLY A 233 15.92 14.53 1.74
N LYS A 234 14.91 15.37 1.48
CA LYS A 234 14.00 15.92 2.49
C LYS A 234 12.59 16.05 1.94
N GLN A 235 11.59 15.58 2.71
CA GLN A 235 10.19 15.65 2.28
C GLN A 235 9.75 17.11 2.01
N GLY A 236 9.17 17.34 0.84
CA GLY A 236 8.64 18.63 0.41
C GLY A 236 9.66 19.54 -0.27
N VAL A 237 10.88 19.08 -0.49
CA VAL A 237 11.89 19.76 -1.32
C VAL A 237 11.77 19.24 -2.74
N ASP A 238 11.68 20.15 -3.71
CA ASP A 238 11.66 19.83 -5.13
C ASP A 238 13.07 19.36 -5.56
N PRO A 239 13.22 18.18 -6.17
CA PRO A 239 14.53 17.73 -6.68
C PRO A 239 15.01 18.49 -7.91
N GLY A 240 14.13 19.27 -8.57
CA GLY A 240 14.45 20.04 -9.78
C GLY A 240 14.26 19.28 -11.08
N TYR A 241 13.77 18.03 -11.04
CA TYR A 241 13.46 17.18 -12.18
C TYR A 241 12.25 16.31 -11.87
N ASP A 242 11.73 15.54 -12.85
CA ASP A 242 10.60 14.62 -12.66
C ASP A 242 11.06 13.15 -12.60
N PRO A 243 11.28 12.60 -11.40
CA PRO A 243 11.72 11.20 -11.24
C PRO A 243 10.79 10.18 -11.89
N LEU A 244 9.46 10.39 -11.84
CA LEU A 244 8.50 9.44 -12.40
C LEU A 244 8.57 9.42 -13.93
N GLU A 245 8.75 10.59 -14.57
CA GLU A 245 8.95 10.66 -16.02
C GLU A 245 10.17 9.87 -16.45
N ILE A 246 11.30 10.15 -15.80
CA ILE A 246 12.58 9.46 -16.10
C ILE A 246 12.41 7.94 -15.95
N MET A 247 11.76 7.47 -14.86
CA MET A 247 11.56 6.04 -14.66
C MET A 247 10.72 5.40 -15.76
N ILE A 248 9.64 6.04 -16.18
CA ILE A 248 8.78 5.52 -17.25
C ILE A 248 9.52 5.48 -18.58
N GLU A 249 10.20 6.55 -18.95
CA GLU A 249 11.00 6.61 -20.18
C GLU A 249 12.05 5.49 -20.20
N LYS A 250 12.82 5.32 -19.12
CA LYS A 250 13.86 4.29 -19.07
C LYS A 250 13.31 2.87 -19.06
N ALA A 251 12.14 2.64 -18.47
CA ALA A 251 11.46 1.35 -18.56
C ALA A 251 10.99 1.06 -20.01
N HIS A 252 10.33 2.00 -20.66
CA HIS A 252 9.81 1.87 -22.02
C HIS A 252 10.93 1.73 -23.05
N GLU A 253 12.04 2.49 -22.94
CA GLU A 253 13.24 2.33 -23.78
C GLU A 253 13.79 0.88 -23.76
N LEU A 254 13.64 0.18 -22.64
CA LEU A 254 14.06 -1.22 -22.48
C LEU A 254 12.94 -2.23 -22.80
N GLY A 255 11.75 -1.76 -23.22
CA GLY A 255 10.59 -2.61 -23.45
C GLY A 255 10.10 -3.31 -22.16
N LEU A 256 10.10 -2.58 -21.02
CA LEU A 256 9.55 -2.99 -19.76
C LEU A 256 8.27 -2.21 -19.47
N GLN A 257 7.17 -2.89 -19.13
CA GLN A 257 6.02 -2.20 -18.55
C GLN A 257 6.40 -1.53 -17.23
N PHE A 258 5.85 -0.34 -16.99
CA PHE A 258 6.02 0.40 -15.75
C PHE A 258 4.72 0.44 -14.95
N HIS A 259 4.68 -0.28 -13.83
CA HIS A 259 3.56 -0.25 -12.90
C HIS A 259 3.88 0.65 -11.71
N ALA A 260 3.17 1.76 -11.58
CA ALA A 260 3.34 2.70 -10.48
C ALA A 260 2.77 2.11 -9.18
N TRP A 261 3.64 1.82 -8.21
CA TRP A 261 3.25 1.24 -6.94
C TRP A 261 2.99 2.32 -5.89
N LEU A 262 1.81 2.29 -5.29
CA LEU A 262 1.37 3.22 -4.26
C LEU A 262 0.92 2.46 -3.01
N ASN A 263 1.38 2.89 -1.84
CA ASN A 263 0.74 2.53 -0.60
C ASN A 263 -0.47 3.45 -0.37
N PRO A 264 -1.70 2.93 -0.25
CA PRO A 264 -2.88 3.78 -0.25
C PRO A 264 -3.06 4.61 1.02
N TYR A 265 -2.64 4.11 2.21
CA TYR A 265 -3.01 4.73 3.48
C TYR A 265 -1.87 5.01 4.44
N ARG A 266 -0.67 4.48 4.24
CA ARG A 266 0.45 4.73 5.11
C ARG A 266 0.99 6.15 4.92
N VAL A 267 1.18 6.88 6.03
CA VAL A 267 1.69 8.26 6.03
C VAL A 267 3.15 8.30 6.44
N ALA A 268 3.50 7.60 7.52
CA ALA A 268 4.86 7.55 8.07
C ALA A 268 5.06 6.28 8.93
N ASN A 269 6.32 5.85 9.05
CA ASN A 269 6.73 4.72 9.90
C ASN A 269 6.95 5.12 11.37
N ASP A 270 6.56 6.33 11.75
CA ASP A 270 6.59 6.82 13.12
C ASP A 270 5.34 7.68 13.42
N THR A 271 5.24 8.17 14.64
CA THR A 271 4.16 9.04 15.11
C THR A 271 4.57 10.51 15.23
N ASP A 272 5.85 10.82 15.04
CA ASP A 272 6.34 12.19 15.02
C ASP A 272 6.09 12.81 13.65
N ILE A 273 5.11 13.71 13.60
CA ILE A 273 4.77 14.46 12.40
C ILE A 273 5.65 15.70 12.18
N SER A 274 6.58 16.00 13.07
CA SER A 274 7.43 17.20 12.98
C SER A 274 8.30 17.16 11.72
N ALA A 275 8.84 16.00 11.37
CA ALA A 275 9.66 15.76 10.20
C ALA A 275 8.89 15.81 8.87
N LEU A 276 7.55 15.69 8.91
CA LEU A 276 6.73 15.80 7.70
C LEU A 276 6.76 17.24 7.16
N SER A 277 6.72 17.37 5.84
CA SER A 277 6.57 18.66 5.17
C SER A 277 5.34 19.42 5.66
N LYS A 278 5.42 20.75 5.73
CA LYS A 278 4.25 21.62 5.99
C LYS A 278 3.10 21.37 4.99
N ASP A 279 3.42 20.85 3.80
CA ASP A 279 2.45 20.59 2.75
C ASP A 279 1.84 19.19 2.81
N ASN A 280 2.35 18.32 3.69
CA ASN A 280 1.76 17.01 3.94
C ASN A 280 0.34 17.12 4.51
N LYS A 281 -0.62 16.47 3.85
CA LYS A 281 -2.03 16.52 4.25
C LYS A 281 -2.28 15.99 5.66
N ALA A 282 -1.56 14.93 6.06
CA ALA A 282 -1.69 14.38 7.40
C ALA A 282 -1.23 15.40 8.45
N LYS A 283 -0.07 16.07 8.21
CA LYS A 283 0.40 17.13 9.10
C LYS A 283 -0.61 18.27 9.20
N LYS A 284 -1.14 18.73 8.05
CA LYS A 284 -2.17 19.80 8.03
C LYS A 284 -3.41 19.40 8.84
N TRP A 285 -3.91 18.19 8.67
CA TRP A 285 -5.10 17.72 9.38
C TRP A 285 -4.87 17.52 10.88
N LEU A 286 -3.72 16.99 11.28
CA LEU A 286 -3.39 16.81 12.70
C LEU A 286 -3.08 18.13 13.43
N SER A 287 -2.66 19.17 12.69
CA SER A 287 -2.36 20.50 13.25
C SER A 287 -3.53 21.47 13.21
N ASP A 288 -4.65 21.10 12.58
CA ASP A 288 -5.86 21.93 12.50
C ASP A 288 -6.86 21.54 13.59
N PHE A 289 -6.72 22.15 14.75
CA PHE A 289 -7.61 21.94 15.91
C PHE A 289 -8.97 22.64 15.79
N SER A 290 -9.18 23.44 14.73
CA SER A 290 -10.43 24.15 14.48
C SER A 290 -11.50 23.30 13.82
N THR A 291 -11.12 22.14 13.25
CA THR A 291 -12.01 21.22 12.53
C THR A 291 -11.94 19.81 13.11
N SER A 292 -12.86 18.93 12.68
CA SER A 292 -12.85 17.51 13.06
C SER A 292 -11.96 16.64 12.15
N ASN A 293 -11.06 17.26 11.38
CA ASN A 293 -10.20 16.58 10.41
C ASN A 293 -9.05 15.81 11.06
N ASP A 294 -8.80 16.00 12.35
CA ASP A 294 -7.86 15.21 13.14
C ASP A 294 -8.09 13.69 12.99
N ARG A 295 -9.36 13.26 12.88
CA ARG A 295 -9.75 11.86 12.68
C ARG A 295 -9.50 11.32 11.27
N TYR A 296 -9.04 12.13 10.33
CA TYR A 296 -8.63 11.70 8.99
C TYR A 296 -7.27 11.00 9.01
N VAL A 297 -6.50 11.22 10.07
CA VAL A 297 -5.20 10.60 10.33
C VAL A 297 -5.22 9.93 11.69
N LEU A 298 -4.78 8.69 11.75
CA LEU A 298 -4.78 7.88 12.97
C LEU A 298 -3.40 7.29 13.19
N GLN A 299 -3.01 7.18 14.47
CA GLN A 299 -1.73 6.62 14.87
C GLN A 299 -1.95 5.34 15.66
N ILE A 300 -1.26 4.27 15.27
CA ILE A 300 -1.32 2.97 15.93
C ILE A 300 -0.03 2.19 15.67
N GLY A 301 0.43 1.44 16.67
CA GLY A 301 1.62 0.59 16.55
C GLY A 301 2.90 1.36 16.21
N GLY A 302 3.01 2.61 16.67
CA GLY A 302 4.16 3.47 16.39
C GLY A 302 4.18 4.10 15.00
N LYS A 303 3.12 3.96 14.21
CA LYS A 303 3.03 4.45 12.82
C LYS A 303 1.83 5.37 12.61
N THR A 304 1.89 6.17 11.56
CA THR A 304 0.83 7.12 11.17
C THR A 304 0.14 6.66 9.87
N TYR A 305 -1.19 6.66 9.88
CA TYR A 305 -2.02 6.21 8.76
C TYR A 305 -3.13 7.21 8.44
N TYR A 306 -3.49 7.31 7.18
CA TYR A 306 -4.78 7.85 6.78
C TYR A 306 -5.91 6.90 7.20
N ASN A 307 -7.06 7.45 7.63
CA ASN A 307 -8.21 6.65 8.06
C ASN A 307 -9.03 6.15 6.86
N PRO A 308 -9.04 4.84 6.55
CA PRO A 308 -9.73 4.30 5.37
C PRO A 308 -11.26 4.48 5.42
N SER A 309 -11.84 4.68 6.61
CA SER A 309 -13.27 4.85 6.79
C SER A 309 -13.78 6.21 6.32
N ILE A 310 -12.90 7.20 6.18
CA ILE A 310 -13.25 8.58 5.81
C ILE A 310 -13.34 8.75 4.30
N ALA A 311 -14.48 9.23 3.82
CA ALA A 311 -14.72 9.42 2.38
C ALA A 311 -13.76 10.43 1.73
N ALA A 312 -13.42 11.52 2.45
CA ALA A 312 -12.46 12.53 1.97
C ALA A 312 -11.05 11.96 1.80
N VAL A 313 -10.63 11.06 2.72
CA VAL A 313 -9.35 10.34 2.60
C VAL A 313 -9.35 9.45 1.37
N ARG A 314 -10.41 8.64 1.15
CA ARG A 314 -10.52 7.83 -0.08
C ARG A 314 -10.50 8.70 -1.34
N THR A 315 -11.09 9.90 -1.29
CA THR A 315 -11.05 10.85 -2.40
C THR A 315 -9.64 11.38 -2.65
N LEU A 316 -8.86 11.66 -1.60
CA LEU A 316 -7.46 12.05 -1.72
C LEU A 316 -6.65 10.98 -2.47
N VAL A 317 -6.80 9.71 -2.08
CA VAL A 317 -6.09 8.58 -2.72
C VAL A 317 -6.48 8.45 -4.19
N VAL A 318 -7.80 8.48 -4.50
CA VAL A 318 -8.31 8.41 -5.88
C VAL A 318 -7.78 9.57 -6.74
N ASN A 319 -7.72 10.78 -6.19
CA ASN A 319 -7.22 11.95 -6.92
C ASN A 319 -5.72 11.83 -7.21
N GLY A 320 -4.92 11.28 -6.30
CA GLY A 320 -3.51 11.00 -6.55
C GLY A 320 -3.31 9.95 -7.65
N VAL A 321 -4.15 8.91 -7.70
CA VAL A 321 -4.12 7.93 -8.81
C VAL A 321 -4.52 8.60 -10.13
N LYS A 322 -5.59 9.39 -10.15
CA LYS A 322 -6.01 10.15 -11.33
C LYS A 322 -4.91 11.08 -11.86
N GLU A 323 -4.15 11.68 -10.97
CA GLU A 323 -3.03 12.55 -11.32
C GLU A 323 -1.95 11.79 -12.07
N ILE A 324 -1.55 10.61 -11.56
CA ILE A 324 -0.57 9.75 -12.23
C ILE A 324 -1.08 9.33 -13.62
N VAL A 325 -2.26 8.71 -13.68
CA VAL A 325 -2.80 8.17 -14.94
C VAL A 325 -3.04 9.26 -15.98
N ARG A 326 -3.37 10.49 -15.59
CA ARG A 326 -3.54 11.60 -16.54
C ARG A 326 -2.25 12.15 -17.10
N ASN A 327 -1.22 12.19 -16.26
CA ASN A 327 -0.03 12.99 -16.56
C ASN A 327 1.15 12.13 -17.02
N TYR A 328 1.06 10.79 -16.91
CA TYR A 328 2.17 9.87 -17.18
C TYR A 328 1.71 8.64 -17.97
N ASN A 329 2.60 8.11 -18.80
CA ASN A 329 2.38 6.89 -19.60
C ASN A 329 2.64 5.62 -18.78
N VAL A 330 2.02 5.50 -17.61
CA VAL A 330 2.12 4.26 -16.82
C VAL A 330 1.32 3.14 -17.50
N ASP A 331 1.87 1.93 -17.54
CA ASP A 331 1.15 0.74 -18.01
C ASP A 331 0.18 0.21 -16.95
N GLY A 332 0.48 0.47 -15.68
CA GLY A 332 -0.37 0.03 -14.57
C GLY A 332 -0.25 0.86 -13.30
N ILE A 333 -1.29 0.75 -12.49
CA ILE A 333 -1.31 1.18 -11.09
C ILE A 333 -1.30 -0.06 -10.21
N HIS A 334 -0.43 -0.07 -9.22
CA HIS A 334 -0.29 -1.18 -8.28
C HIS A 334 -0.47 -0.70 -6.84
N PHE A 335 -1.29 -1.41 -6.04
CA PHE A 335 -1.38 -1.23 -4.61
C PHE A 335 -0.80 -2.45 -3.89
N ASP A 336 -0.15 -2.22 -2.76
CA ASP A 336 0.06 -3.24 -1.73
C ASP A 336 -1.23 -3.45 -0.91
N ASP A 337 -1.17 -4.28 0.13
CA ASP A 337 -2.31 -4.60 0.97
C ASP A 337 -2.36 -3.81 2.29
N TYR A 338 -1.55 -2.78 2.43
CA TYR A 338 -1.53 -1.93 3.64
C TYR A 338 -2.73 -0.97 3.69
N PHE A 339 -3.95 -1.55 3.63
CA PHE A 339 -5.19 -0.78 3.75
C PHE A 339 -5.50 -0.41 5.20
N TYR A 340 -5.46 -1.39 6.09
CA TYR A 340 -5.56 -1.19 7.53
C TYR A 340 -4.29 -1.69 8.21
N PRO A 341 -3.85 -1.02 9.29
CA PRO A 341 -2.80 -1.58 10.12
C PRO A 341 -3.29 -2.85 10.81
N SER A 342 -2.37 -3.70 11.30
CA SER A 342 -2.75 -4.79 12.18
C SER A 342 -3.31 -4.23 13.48
N LEU A 343 -4.57 -4.52 13.74
CA LEU A 343 -5.26 -4.05 14.93
C LEU A 343 -5.16 -5.04 16.10
N GLY A 344 -4.56 -6.22 15.87
CA GLY A 344 -4.47 -7.30 16.84
C GLY A 344 -5.84 -7.84 17.23
N THR A 345 -5.89 -8.56 18.35
CA THR A 345 -7.15 -9.11 18.89
C THR A 345 -8.06 -8.04 19.49
N ASN A 346 -7.51 -6.87 19.82
CA ASN A 346 -8.23 -5.77 20.49
C ASN A 346 -8.75 -4.72 19.49
N TYR A 347 -9.28 -5.17 18.37
CA TYR A 347 -9.77 -4.29 17.28
C TYR A 347 -11.00 -3.45 17.63
N LYS A 348 -11.74 -3.82 18.69
CA LYS A 348 -12.86 -3.04 19.22
C LYS A 348 -12.33 -1.87 20.05
N GLY A 349 -12.80 -0.66 19.78
CA GLY A 349 -12.43 0.53 20.54
C GLY A 349 -11.11 1.19 20.13
N VAL A 350 -10.47 0.72 19.06
CA VAL A 350 -9.24 1.33 18.52
C VAL A 350 -9.43 1.76 17.07
N PHE A 351 -8.51 2.59 16.59
CA PHE A 351 -8.43 3.11 15.23
C PHE A 351 -9.72 3.83 14.83
N ASP A 352 -10.57 3.25 13.97
CA ASP A 352 -11.78 3.84 13.40
C ASP A 352 -13.09 3.48 14.14
N TYR A 353 -13.01 3.02 15.37
CA TYR A 353 -14.21 2.59 16.12
C TYR A 353 -15.23 3.70 16.36
N LYS A 354 -14.78 4.95 16.51
CA LYS A 354 -15.65 6.14 16.64
C LYS A 354 -16.49 6.32 15.35
N GLU A 355 -15.86 6.19 14.19
CA GLU A 355 -16.51 6.32 12.89
C GLU A 355 -17.50 5.17 12.65
N TYR A 356 -17.13 3.94 13.05
CA TYR A 356 -18.04 2.81 13.00
C TYR A 356 -19.30 3.02 13.87
N ASN A 357 -19.15 3.53 15.09
CA ASN A 357 -20.28 3.82 15.96
C ASN A 357 -21.19 4.90 15.35
N THR A 358 -20.62 5.91 14.72
CA THR A 358 -21.40 6.92 13.99
C THR A 358 -22.16 6.29 12.81
N TYR A 359 -21.51 5.43 12.03
CA TYR A 359 -22.17 4.66 10.96
C TYR A 359 -23.34 3.84 11.50
N LYS A 360 -23.14 3.09 12.57
CA LYS A 360 -24.16 2.26 13.22
C LYS A 360 -25.34 3.10 13.70
N ALA A 361 -25.07 4.19 14.43
CA ALA A 361 -26.09 5.09 14.94
C ALA A 361 -26.94 5.70 13.82
N ASN A 362 -26.31 6.12 12.72
CA ASN A 362 -26.99 6.66 11.54
C ASN A 362 -27.92 5.62 10.88
N LYS A 363 -27.49 4.34 10.80
CA LYS A 363 -28.32 3.26 10.27
C LYS A 363 -29.53 3.00 11.15
N ILE A 364 -29.35 2.96 12.47
CA ILE A 364 -30.44 2.78 13.44
C ILE A 364 -31.43 3.95 13.33
N LYS A 365 -30.94 5.19 13.31
CA LYS A 365 -31.78 6.39 13.16
C LYS A 365 -32.59 6.39 11.87
N ALA A 366 -32.03 5.85 10.79
CA ALA A 366 -32.73 5.70 9.51
C ALA A 366 -33.67 4.48 9.44
N GLY A 367 -33.92 3.80 10.55
CA GLY A 367 -34.83 2.65 10.63
C GLY A 367 -34.28 1.38 9.92
N VAL A 368 -33.00 1.34 9.58
CA VAL A 368 -32.38 0.19 8.91
C VAL A 368 -32.19 -0.93 9.93
N LYS A 369 -32.86 -2.06 9.71
CA LYS A 369 -32.83 -3.22 10.63
C LYS A 369 -31.50 -3.99 10.61
N SER A 370 -30.74 -3.92 9.51
CA SER A 370 -29.48 -4.63 9.33
C SER A 370 -28.34 -3.66 8.97
N TYR A 371 -27.22 -3.79 9.61
CA TYR A 371 -25.99 -3.03 9.31
C TYR A 371 -24.77 -3.91 9.43
N TYR A 372 -23.68 -3.54 8.77
CA TYR A 372 -22.45 -4.30 8.79
C TYR A 372 -21.86 -4.43 10.21
N SER A 373 -21.30 -5.61 10.53
CA SER A 373 -20.35 -5.72 11.64
C SER A 373 -19.15 -4.80 11.38
N ILE A 374 -18.37 -4.48 12.40
CA ILE A 374 -17.18 -3.63 12.23
C ILE A 374 -16.19 -4.23 11.20
N ILE A 375 -16.04 -5.56 11.19
CA ILE A 375 -15.18 -6.27 10.23
C ILE A 375 -15.70 -6.10 8.81
N SER A 376 -16.98 -6.36 8.59
CA SER A 376 -17.61 -6.19 7.28
C SER A 376 -17.64 -4.73 6.83
N TRP A 377 -17.79 -3.79 7.76
CA TRP A 377 -17.77 -2.36 7.47
C TRP A 377 -16.37 -1.88 7.06
N ARG A 378 -15.30 -2.38 7.69
CA ARG A 378 -13.92 -2.09 7.27
C ARG A 378 -13.65 -2.64 5.87
N ARG A 379 -14.01 -3.91 5.59
CA ARG A 379 -13.92 -4.48 4.23
C ARG A 379 -14.72 -3.69 3.20
N TYR A 380 -15.90 -3.24 3.57
CA TYR A 380 -16.72 -2.37 2.71
C TYR A 380 -15.97 -1.08 2.37
N ASN A 381 -15.37 -0.39 3.35
CA ASN A 381 -14.63 0.85 3.13
C ASN A 381 -13.41 0.64 2.22
N VAL A 382 -12.65 -0.45 2.41
CA VAL A 382 -11.54 -0.81 1.51
C VAL A 382 -12.06 -1.09 0.10
N SER A 383 -13.10 -1.91 -0.03
CA SER A 383 -13.70 -2.21 -1.34
C SER A 383 -14.27 -0.97 -2.05
N GLN A 384 -14.74 0.06 -1.29
CA GLN A 384 -15.14 1.35 -1.88
C GLN A 384 -13.95 2.10 -2.47
N LEU A 385 -12.78 2.08 -1.83
CA LEU A 385 -11.58 2.65 -2.43
C LEU A 385 -11.20 1.90 -3.71
N VAL A 386 -11.06 0.56 -3.62
CA VAL A 386 -10.63 -0.29 -4.74
C VAL A 386 -11.54 -0.06 -5.96
N LYS A 387 -12.86 -0.11 -5.78
CA LYS A 387 -13.84 0.14 -6.85
C LYS A 387 -13.70 1.55 -7.45
N ARG A 388 -13.52 2.57 -6.61
CA ARG A 388 -13.39 3.96 -7.08
C ARG A 388 -12.07 4.20 -7.83
N VAL A 389 -10.98 3.55 -7.41
CA VAL A 389 -9.70 3.61 -8.11
C VAL A 389 -9.82 2.93 -9.47
N TYR A 390 -10.37 1.72 -9.52
CA TYR A 390 -10.60 1.00 -10.78
C TYR A 390 -11.40 1.86 -11.78
N SER A 391 -12.57 2.35 -11.37
CA SER A 391 -13.38 3.24 -12.22
C SER A 391 -12.58 4.47 -12.66
N ALA A 392 -11.85 5.11 -11.75
CA ALA A 392 -11.10 6.32 -12.05
C ALA A 392 -9.94 6.08 -13.04
N VAL A 393 -9.31 4.93 -13.00
CA VAL A 393 -8.29 4.51 -13.98
C VAL A 393 -8.94 4.28 -15.33
N LYS A 394 -9.98 3.44 -15.38
CA LYS A 394 -10.67 3.08 -16.65
C LYS A 394 -11.41 4.25 -17.29
N ASP A 395 -11.90 5.22 -16.51
CA ASP A 395 -12.52 6.47 -17.02
C ASP A 395 -11.50 7.37 -17.73
N ILE A 396 -10.19 7.26 -17.40
CA ILE A 396 -9.12 8.03 -18.03
C ILE A 396 -8.54 7.24 -19.19
N ASP A 397 -8.19 5.98 -18.95
CA ASP A 397 -7.67 5.08 -19.96
C ASP A 397 -7.97 3.62 -19.59
N GLU A 398 -8.65 2.90 -20.48
CA GLU A 398 -9.04 1.51 -20.28
C GLU A 398 -7.86 0.53 -20.39
N ASP A 399 -6.79 0.93 -21.09
CA ASP A 399 -5.59 0.12 -21.30
C ASP A 399 -4.66 0.11 -20.06
N VAL A 400 -4.73 1.14 -19.21
CA VAL A 400 -3.99 1.15 -17.94
C VAL A 400 -4.58 0.13 -16.99
N VAL A 401 -3.77 -0.84 -16.55
CA VAL A 401 -4.23 -1.88 -15.62
C VAL A 401 -4.16 -1.44 -14.16
N PHE A 402 -5.06 -1.96 -13.34
CA PHE A 402 -5.03 -1.77 -11.88
C PHE A 402 -4.93 -3.10 -11.16
N GLY A 403 -3.90 -3.28 -10.34
CA GLY A 403 -3.70 -4.49 -9.56
C GLY A 403 -3.38 -4.25 -8.09
N ILE A 404 -3.50 -5.32 -7.31
CA ILE A 404 -3.23 -5.30 -5.87
C ILE A 404 -2.42 -6.53 -5.50
N ALA A 405 -1.39 -6.36 -4.65
CA ALA A 405 -0.65 -7.46 -4.02
C ALA A 405 -1.15 -7.69 -2.59
N PRO A 406 -2.14 -8.54 -2.38
CA PRO A 406 -2.59 -8.89 -1.03
C PRO A 406 -1.70 -9.96 -0.40
N GLN A 407 -1.71 -10.03 0.93
CA GLN A 407 -1.06 -11.11 1.67
C GLN A 407 -1.48 -12.49 1.14
N GLY A 408 -0.53 -13.41 0.98
CA GLY A 408 -0.77 -14.74 0.40
C GLY A 408 -1.68 -15.64 1.23
N ASN A 409 -1.72 -15.48 2.56
CA ASN A 409 -2.61 -16.25 3.43
C ASN A 409 -4.03 -15.67 3.41
N MET A 410 -4.90 -16.30 2.65
CA MET A 410 -6.29 -15.86 2.49
C MET A 410 -7.07 -15.81 3.82
N ALA A 411 -6.78 -16.70 4.77
CA ALA A 411 -7.44 -16.68 6.09
C ALA A 411 -7.16 -15.38 6.84
N ASN A 412 -5.92 -14.87 6.79
CA ASN A 412 -5.57 -13.60 7.42
C ASN A 412 -6.32 -12.40 6.82
N LEU A 413 -6.56 -12.39 5.51
CA LEU A 413 -7.30 -11.32 4.83
C LEU A 413 -8.75 -11.21 5.33
N TYR A 414 -9.31 -12.32 5.80
CA TYR A 414 -10.67 -12.38 6.36
C TYR A 414 -10.72 -12.39 7.88
N ALA A 415 -9.57 -12.39 8.55
CA ALA A 415 -9.49 -12.31 10.00
C ALA A 415 -9.99 -10.97 10.54
N SER A 416 -10.32 -10.93 11.83
CA SER A 416 -10.80 -9.72 12.51
C SER A 416 -9.72 -8.68 12.79
N SER A 417 -8.45 -9.02 12.56
CA SER A 417 -7.29 -8.23 13.00
C SER A 417 -6.41 -7.69 11.89
N ALA A 418 -6.63 -8.08 10.63
CA ALA A 418 -5.70 -7.74 9.54
C ALA A 418 -6.40 -7.10 8.34
N ASN A 419 -5.69 -6.48 7.51
CA ASN A 419 -5.85 -5.72 6.26
C ASN A 419 -7.28 -5.49 5.69
N TYR A 420 -8.25 -6.33 6.03
CA TYR A 420 -9.67 -6.25 5.61
C TYR A 420 -9.87 -6.25 4.08
N CYS A 421 -9.09 -7.06 3.37
CA CYS A 421 -9.17 -7.23 1.92
C CYS A 421 -10.28 -8.21 1.53
N ASP A 422 -11.21 -7.80 0.68
CA ASP A 422 -12.30 -8.64 0.17
C ASP A 422 -11.91 -9.24 -1.19
N VAL A 423 -10.78 -9.97 -1.22
CA VAL A 423 -10.14 -10.46 -2.44
C VAL A 423 -11.05 -11.39 -3.27
N LYS A 424 -11.87 -12.23 -2.64
CA LYS A 424 -12.83 -13.09 -3.35
C LYS A 424 -13.86 -12.27 -4.13
N LYS A 425 -14.29 -11.14 -3.54
CA LYS A 425 -15.20 -10.21 -4.20
C LYS A 425 -14.49 -9.50 -5.36
N TRP A 426 -13.28 -8.97 -5.13
CA TRP A 426 -12.56 -8.22 -6.16
C TRP A 426 -12.19 -9.10 -7.34
N MET A 427 -11.76 -10.34 -7.09
CA MET A 427 -11.36 -11.31 -8.11
C MET A 427 -12.53 -11.80 -8.97
N ASN A 428 -13.74 -11.88 -8.40
CA ASN A 428 -14.88 -12.54 -9.05
C ASN A 428 -15.99 -11.59 -9.51
N ASN A 429 -15.78 -10.28 -9.41
CA ASN A 429 -16.76 -9.29 -9.87
C ASN A 429 -16.05 -8.17 -10.64
N LYS A 430 -16.61 -7.79 -11.78
CA LYS A 430 -16.09 -6.68 -12.59
C LYS A 430 -16.06 -5.36 -11.81
N GLY A 431 -15.14 -4.50 -12.16
CA GLY A 431 -15.07 -3.14 -11.63
C GLY A 431 -14.27 -2.98 -10.33
N TYR A 432 -13.34 -3.89 -10.04
CA TYR A 432 -12.46 -3.82 -8.87
C TYR A 432 -10.98 -3.80 -9.25
N VAL A 433 -10.50 -4.82 -9.96
CA VAL A 433 -9.09 -4.99 -10.32
C VAL A 433 -8.96 -5.69 -11.67
N ASP A 434 -7.84 -5.50 -12.36
CA ASP A 434 -7.46 -6.27 -13.54
C ASP A 434 -6.60 -7.48 -13.14
N TYR A 435 -5.83 -7.37 -12.04
CA TYR A 435 -5.07 -8.50 -11.50
C TYR A 435 -4.97 -8.47 -9.98
N LEU A 436 -4.74 -9.66 -9.41
CA LEU A 436 -4.27 -9.84 -8.03
C LEU A 436 -2.92 -10.55 -8.06
N CYS A 437 -2.03 -10.16 -7.14
CA CYS A 437 -0.70 -10.73 -6.98
C CYS A 437 -0.46 -11.13 -5.52
N PRO A 438 -1.08 -12.22 -5.02
CA PRO A 438 -0.88 -12.64 -3.64
C PRO A 438 0.58 -12.92 -3.32
N GLU A 439 1.03 -12.38 -2.20
CA GLU A 439 2.38 -12.52 -1.67
C GLU A 439 2.53 -13.85 -0.92
N ILE A 440 2.78 -14.94 -1.67
CA ILE A 440 2.91 -16.29 -1.08
C ILE A 440 4.36 -16.49 -0.65
N TYR A 441 4.71 -15.93 0.51
CA TYR A 441 6.09 -15.84 0.99
C TYR A 441 6.50 -16.98 1.93
N TRP A 442 6.01 -18.20 1.68
CA TRP A 442 6.32 -19.41 2.46
C TRP A 442 6.83 -20.54 1.57
N GLY A 443 7.68 -21.41 2.16
CA GLY A 443 8.15 -22.62 1.49
C GLY A 443 7.12 -23.75 1.47
N PHE A 444 7.43 -24.84 0.78
CA PHE A 444 6.54 -26.02 0.69
C PHE A 444 6.43 -26.78 2.01
N ARG A 445 7.46 -26.72 2.88
CA ARG A 445 7.49 -27.40 4.18
C ARG A 445 7.02 -26.54 5.35
N GLN A 446 6.43 -25.38 5.07
CA GLN A 446 5.82 -24.54 6.10
C GLN A 446 4.55 -25.24 6.62
N PRO A 447 4.41 -25.49 7.95
CA PRO A 447 3.41 -26.44 8.45
C PRO A 447 1.96 -25.94 8.35
N THR A 448 1.71 -24.63 8.28
CA THR A 448 0.35 -24.05 8.34
C THR A 448 -0.07 -23.33 7.07
N VAL A 449 0.88 -22.74 6.35
CA VAL A 449 0.61 -21.88 5.17
C VAL A 449 1.61 -22.20 4.05
N ALA A 450 1.83 -23.50 3.79
CA ALA A 450 2.74 -23.95 2.73
C ALA A 450 2.38 -23.33 1.38
N PHE A 451 3.40 -23.09 0.55
CA PHE A 451 3.25 -22.44 -0.76
C PHE A 451 2.16 -23.09 -1.62
N ASN A 452 2.19 -24.40 -1.75
CA ASN A 452 1.21 -25.17 -2.52
C ASN A 452 -0.22 -25.04 -1.95
N VAL A 453 -0.38 -25.03 -0.64
CA VAL A 453 -1.68 -24.88 0.01
C VAL A 453 -2.25 -23.48 -0.24
N CYS A 454 -1.43 -22.45 -0.07
CA CYS A 454 -1.85 -21.08 -0.34
C CYS A 454 -2.18 -20.88 -1.83
N LEU A 455 -1.34 -21.37 -2.73
CA LEU A 455 -1.59 -21.26 -4.18
C LEU A 455 -2.93 -21.89 -4.58
N HIS A 456 -3.21 -23.10 -4.13
CA HIS A 456 -4.50 -23.76 -4.41
C HIS A 456 -5.69 -22.98 -3.86
N GLN A 457 -5.60 -22.41 -2.64
CA GLN A 457 -6.66 -21.55 -2.10
C GLN A 457 -6.99 -20.35 -3.01
N TRP A 458 -5.97 -19.75 -3.65
CA TRP A 458 -6.17 -18.65 -4.60
C TRP A 458 -6.77 -19.13 -5.91
N LEU A 459 -6.29 -20.24 -6.46
CA LEU A 459 -6.83 -20.84 -7.68
C LEU A 459 -8.28 -21.28 -7.50
N ASP A 460 -8.59 -21.97 -6.41
CA ASP A 460 -9.96 -22.44 -6.09
C ASP A 460 -10.93 -21.28 -5.83
N ALA A 461 -10.43 -20.17 -5.29
CA ALA A 461 -11.25 -18.99 -5.04
C ALA A 461 -11.59 -18.22 -6.33
N LYS A 462 -10.82 -18.37 -7.41
CA LYS A 462 -11.04 -17.73 -8.71
C LYS A 462 -12.07 -18.50 -9.51
N LYS A 463 -13.17 -17.86 -9.87
CA LYS A 463 -14.19 -18.46 -10.76
C LYS A 463 -13.66 -18.58 -12.18
N ALA A 464 -14.07 -19.63 -12.91
CA ALA A 464 -13.71 -19.81 -14.32
C ALA A 464 -14.18 -18.67 -15.23
N THR A 465 -15.20 -17.91 -14.81
CA THR A 465 -15.72 -16.73 -15.53
C THR A 465 -15.01 -15.43 -15.17
N SER A 466 -13.97 -15.48 -14.34
CA SER A 466 -13.22 -14.29 -13.94
C SER A 466 -12.11 -13.98 -14.95
N ASP A 467 -12.14 -12.77 -15.49
CA ASP A 467 -11.10 -12.25 -16.39
C ASP A 467 -9.89 -11.70 -15.62
N VAL A 468 -9.97 -11.60 -14.27
CA VAL A 468 -8.90 -11.06 -13.42
C VAL A 468 -7.68 -11.98 -13.51
N LYS A 469 -6.51 -11.41 -13.82
CA LYS A 469 -5.24 -12.14 -13.86
C LYS A 469 -4.78 -12.48 -12.45
N LEU A 470 -4.14 -13.64 -12.30
CA LEU A 470 -3.54 -14.09 -11.05
C LEU A 470 -2.03 -14.21 -11.23
N TYR A 471 -1.29 -13.22 -10.73
CA TYR A 471 0.15 -13.28 -10.59
C TYR A 471 0.52 -13.80 -9.21
N ILE A 472 1.74 -14.29 -9.01
CA ILE A 472 2.21 -14.75 -7.69
C ILE A 472 3.44 -13.97 -7.28
N GLY A 473 3.40 -13.41 -6.07
CA GLY A 473 4.54 -12.81 -5.40
C GLY A 473 5.50 -13.87 -4.88
N ILE A 474 6.76 -13.81 -5.30
CA ILE A 474 7.82 -14.74 -4.97
C ILE A 474 8.85 -14.08 -4.05
N PRO A 475 9.17 -14.66 -2.87
CA PRO A 475 10.00 -14.02 -1.85
C PRO A 475 11.49 -14.23 -2.08
N THR A 476 12.09 -13.58 -3.07
CA THR A 476 13.53 -13.68 -3.35
C THR A 476 14.38 -13.19 -2.18
N TYR A 477 13.88 -12.22 -1.40
CA TYR A 477 14.55 -11.71 -0.20
C TYR A 477 14.76 -12.74 0.92
N ARG A 478 14.02 -13.86 0.90
CA ARG A 478 14.12 -14.92 1.89
C ARG A 478 15.17 -15.99 1.54
N ALA A 479 15.61 -16.01 0.28
CA ALA A 479 16.55 -17.02 -0.24
C ALA A 479 17.87 -17.02 0.54
N GLY A 480 18.34 -18.20 0.94
CA GLY A 480 19.55 -18.40 1.72
C GLY A 480 19.45 -18.04 3.21
N ILE A 481 18.30 -17.56 3.69
CA ILE A 481 18.07 -17.23 5.11
C ILE A 481 17.46 -18.43 5.84
N LYS A 482 17.92 -18.65 7.09
CA LYS A 482 17.36 -19.67 7.97
C LYS A 482 16.22 -19.07 8.79
N PHE A 483 15.03 -19.67 8.66
CA PHE A 483 13.88 -19.40 9.51
C PHE A 483 13.57 -20.64 10.36
N SER A 484 13.14 -20.46 11.60
CA SER A 484 12.90 -21.55 12.55
C SER A 484 11.89 -22.60 12.05
N ASN A 485 10.84 -22.15 11.37
CA ASN A 485 9.74 -22.99 10.91
C ASN A 485 9.69 -23.17 9.39
N GLU A 486 10.73 -22.72 8.67
CA GLU A 486 10.77 -22.75 7.22
C GLU A 486 12.19 -23.07 6.73
N PRO A 487 12.58 -24.36 6.80
CA PRO A 487 13.93 -24.78 6.43
C PRO A 487 14.23 -24.61 4.93
N ASP A 488 13.20 -24.60 4.08
CA ASP A 488 13.32 -24.57 2.63
C ASP A 488 14.20 -23.43 2.13
N PHE A 489 14.01 -22.22 2.69
CA PHE A 489 14.76 -21.04 2.26
C PHE A 489 16.28 -21.13 2.53
N LYS A 490 16.72 -22.01 3.42
CA LYS A 490 18.14 -22.26 3.65
C LYS A 490 18.64 -23.51 2.93
N ASP A 491 17.84 -24.58 2.97
CA ASP A 491 18.30 -25.92 2.65
C ASP A 491 18.06 -26.30 1.17
N ASN A 492 16.99 -25.75 0.54
CA ASN A 492 16.63 -26.07 -0.84
C ASN A 492 17.00 -24.93 -1.80
N LYS A 493 18.19 -24.99 -2.40
CA LYS A 493 18.66 -24.00 -3.40
C LYS A 493 17.82 -23.94 -4.69
N TYR A 494 16.90 -24.85 -4.89
CA TYR A 494 15.95 -24.87 -6.01
C TYR A 494 14.56 -24.35 -5.62
N LEU A 495 14.33 -24.00 -4.35
CA LEU A 495 13.02 -23.62 -3.82
C LEU A 495 12.27 -22.61 -4.71
N LEU A 496 12.92 -21.51 -5.11
CA LEU A 496 12.29 -20.49 -5.95
C LEU A 496 11.97 -21.05 -7.36
N ALA A 497 12.82 -21.88 -7.92
CA ALA A 497 12.58 -22.56 -9.20
C ALA A 497 11.41 -23.57 -9.09
N ASP A 498 11.35 -24.30 -7.98
CA ASP A 498 10.25 -25.24 -7.70
C ASP A 498 8.91 -24.51 -7.55
N MET A 499 8.91 -23.32 -6.91
CA MET A 499 7.72 -22.47 -6.80
C MET A 499 7.18 -22.07 -8.18
N LEU A 500 8.03 -21.62 -9.10
CA LEU A 500 7.63 -21.26 -10.45
C LEU A 500 7.09 -22.48 -11.21
N THR A 501 7.82 -23.59 -11.15
CA THR A 501 7.45 -24.85 -11.81
C THR A 501 6.09 -25.34 -11.34
N PHE A 502 5.85 -25.35 -10.02
CA PHE A 502 4.59 -25.73 -9.42
C PHE A 502 3.46 -24.78 -9.85
N ALA A 503 3.68 -23.48 -9.82
CA ALA A 503 2.67 -22.48 -10.21
C ALA A 503 2.37 -22.47 -11.73
N ARG A 504 3.21 -23.12 -12.55
CA ARG A 504 2.96 -23.37 -13.99
C ARG A 504 2.21 -24.67 -14.26
N GLY A 505 1.74 -25.36 -13.23
CA GLY A 505 0.89 -26.55 -13.33
C GLY A 505 1.64 -27.88 -13.29
N VAL A 506 2.91 -27.89 -12.97
CA VAL A 506 3.69 -29.12 -12.79
C VAL A 506 3.48 -29.68 -11.38
N ASP A 507 3.57 -30.99 -11.21
CA ASP A 507 3.44 -31.70 -9.92
C ASP A 507 2.14 -31.40 -9.14
N GLY A 508 1.02 -31.22 -9.87
CA GLY A 508 -0.30 -30.98 -9.27
C GLY A 508 -0.54 -29.52 -8.89
N GLY A 509 0.32 -28.59 -9.32
CA GLY A 509 0.08 -27.14 -9.22
C GLY A 509 -0.98 -26.66 -10.20
N GLY A 510 -1.19 -25.36 -10.25
CA GLY A 510 -2.16 -24.72 -11.14
C GLY A 510 -1.52 -23.59 -11.93
N LYS A 511 -2.03 -23.36 -13.14
CA LYS A 511 -1.49 -22.34 -14.02
C LYS A 511 -1.88 -20.94 -13.56
N VAL A 512 -0.88 -20.09 -13.32
CA VAL A 512 -1.01 -18.67 -13.04
C VAL A 512 -0.64 -17.82 -14.27
N ASP A 513 -0.93 -16.53 -14.24
CA ASP A 513 -0.70 -15.63 -15.36
C ASP A 513 0.68 -14.93 -15.28
N GLY A 514 1.46 -15.13 -14.20
CA GLY A 514 2.80 -14.54 -14.07
C GLY A 514 3.33 -14.48 -12.65
N PHE A 515 4.48 -13.83 -12.51
CA PHE A 515 5.24 -13.74 -11.27
C PHE A 515 5.74 -12.33 -11.00
N VAL A 516 5.79 -11.95 -9.73
CA VAL A 516 6.44 -10.72 -9.29
C VAL A 516 7.39 -11.05 -8.15
N PHE A 517 8.63 -10.62 -8.26
CA PHE A 517 9.71 -10.99 -7.33
C PHE A 517 9.97 -9.89 -6.31
N TYR A 518 9.86 -10.19 -5.06
CA TYR A 518 10.18 -9.27 -3.97
C TYR A 518 11.49 -9.71 -3.30
N ASP A 519 12.56 -8.95 -3.46
CA ASP A 519 12.69 -7.61 -3.98
C ASP A 519 13.89 -7.48 -4.95
N TYR A 520 14.05 -6.30 -5.60
CA TYR A 520 15.18 -5.97 -6.47
C TYR A 520 16.53 -6.18 -5.77
N LYS A 521 16.68 -5.65 -4.56
CA LYS A 521 17.92 -5.69 -3.76
C LYS A 521 18.42 -7.12 -3.53
N SER A 522 17.52 -8.10 -3.44
CA SER A 522 17.88 -9.51 -3.26
C SER A 522 18.55 -10.15 -4.48
N PHE A 523 18.32 -9.61 -5.68
CA PHE A 523 19.02 -10.06 -6.90
C PHE A 523 20.47 -9.55 -6.95
N GLU A 524 20.74 -8.41 -6.36
CA GLU A 524 22.04 -7.73 -6.43
C GLU A 524 23.00 -8.09 -5.30
N GLU A 525 22.58 -7.90 -4.07
CA GLU A 525 23.48 -7.74 -2.93
C GLU A 525 23.74 -9.03 -2.14
N ARG A 526 22.95 -10.08 -2.38
CA ARG A 526 22.96 -11.23 -1.46
C ARG A 526 23.66 -12.43 -2.02
N THR A 527 24.93 -12.61 -1.61
CA THR A 527 25.73 -13.81 -1.95
C THR A 527 25.00 -15.12 -1.61
N ALA A 528 24.31 -15.18 -0.46
CA ALA A 528 23.54 -16.34 -0.04
C ALA A 528 22.35 -16.66 -0.96
N ALA A 529 21.72 -15.65 -1.55
CA ALA A 529 20.59 -15.79 -2.47
C ALA A 529 21.03 -16.15 -3.91
N LYS A 530 22.27 -15.85 -4.30
CA LYS A 530 22.75 -15.95 -5.69
C LYS A 530 22.46 -17.30 -6.36
N THR A 531 22.71 -18.42 -5.67
CA THR A 531 22.44 -19.74 -6.23
C THR A 531 20.94 -20.00 -6.43
N PHE A 532 20.10 -19.58 -5.48
CA PHE A 532 18.65 -19.70 -5.57
C PHE A 532 18.11 -18.92 -6.76
N ILE A 533 18.52 -17.67 -6.90
CA ILE A 533 18.10 -16.75 -7.98
C ILE A 533 18.61 -17.29 -9.32
N THR A 534 19.86 -17.72 -9.42
CA THR A 534 20.41 -18.32 -10.66
C THR A 534 19.58 -19.54 -11.10
N ASN A 535 19.20 -20.43 -10.18
CA ASN A 535 18.38 -21.60 -10.51
C ASN A 535 16.95 -21.18 -10.91
N MET A 536 16.38 -20.20 -10.24
CA MET A 536 15.07 -19.63 -10.58
C MET A 536 15.07 -19.00 -11.98
N LEU A 537 16.05 -18.17 -12.31
CA LEU A 537 16.16 -17.52 -13.62
C LEU A 537 16.30 -18.53 -14.78
N LYS A 538 16.95 -19.67 -14.55
CA LYS A 538 17.01 -20.76 -15.54
C LYS A 538 15.63 -21.36 -15.83
N VAL A 539 14.72 -21.33 -14.87
CA VAL A 539 13.33 -21.80 -15.04
C VAL A 539 12.46 -20.69 -15.61
N LEU A 540 12.64 -19.46 -15.14
CA LEU A 540 11.87 -18.31 -15.56
C LEU A 540 11.99 -18.01 -17.06
N ASN A 541 13.21 -18.21 -17.63
CA ASN A 541 13.55 -17.84 -18.99
C ASN A 541 13.52 -19.04 -19.98
N LYS A 542 12.87 -20.15 -19.59
CA LYS A 542 12.51 -21.26 -20.47
C LYS A 542 11.13 -21.06 -21.07
#